data_1105b14ed3b389acbbabf2c18ad25afd
#
_entry.id   1105b14ed3b389acbbabf2c18ad25afd
#
_cell.length_a   1.000
_cell.length_b   1.000
_cell.length_c   1.000
_cell.angle_alpha   90.00
_cell.angle_beta   90.00
_cell.angle_gamma   90.00
#
_symmetry.space_group_name_H-M   'P 1'
#
loop_
_entity.id
_entity.type
_entity.pdbx_description
1 polymer ?
#
loop_
_entity_poly.entity_id
_entity_poly.type
_entity_poly.pdbx_seq_one_letter_code
_entity_poly.pdbx_strand_id
1 'polypeptide(L)'
;MSEESSSESARKLVLPGDLMETKSKPGRGIFRKDGRVHASVVGHSIDKSGYINVNGIKGRYNPKTGDKVIAICAETGPSVWRMDIGASFNSTLHHSESGWKVPFGDTARFLAIGDAVWAEIFMVDAAGSHQISLKKDDCRKLYSGTIVRIDPTNVSRVIGKQGSMITAIREKTQTRIQIGQNGY
;
A
#
# COMPACT_ATOMS: atom_id res chain seq x y z
N MET A 1 -25.25 16.82 -35.16
CA MET A 1 -25.34 15.43 -34.75
C MET A 1 -23.94 14.85 -34.88
N SER A 2 -23.19 14.87 -33.81
CA SER A 2 -21.84 14.34 -33.73
C SER A 2 -21.83 13.32 -32.63
N GLU A 3 -21.78 12.05 -33.02
CA GLU A 3 -21.72 10.90 -32.11
C GLU A 3 -20.37 10.90 -31.39
N GLU A 4 -20.37 11.23 -30.12
CA GLU A 4 -19.27 10.93 -29.22
C GLU A 4 -19.22 9.42 -29.01
N SER A 5 -18.40 8.73 -29.80
CA SER A 5 -18.01 7.35 -29.53
C SER A 5 -17.12 7.32 -28.29
N SER A 6 -17.72 7.17 -27.13
CA SER A 6 -17.01 6.77 -25.90
C SER A 6 -16.47 5.36 -26.12
N SER A 7 -15.20 5.24 -26.50
CA SER A 7 -14.49 3.95 -26.50
C SER A 7 -14.37 3.45 -25.07
N GLU A 8 -15.34 2.66 -24.64
CA GLU A 8 -15.21 1.79 -23.48
C GLU A 8 -14.03 0.84 -23.78
N SER A 9 -12.87 1.14 -23.22
CA SER A 9 -11.74 0.23 -23.30
C SER A 9 -12.15 -1.09 -22.62
N ALA A 10 -12.32 -2.13 -23.42
CA ALA A 10 -12.77 -3.45 -22.97
C ALA A 10 -11.87 -3.93 -21.83
N ARG A 11 -12.43 -4.04 -20.62
CA ARG A 11 -11.75 -4.59 -19.46
C ARG A 11 -11.58 -6.09 -19.67
N LYS A 12 -10.37 -6.54 -19.98
CA LYS A 12 -10.04 -7.96 -20.14
C LYS A 12 -9.45 -8.50 -18.85
N LEU A 13 -9.95 -9.65 -18.38
CA LEU A 13 -9.33 -10.40 -17.29
C LEU A 13 -8.01 -10.98 -17.79
N VAL A 14 -6.94 -10.80 -17.03
CA VAL A 14 -5.60 -11.30 -17.35
C VAL A 14 -4.99 -11.99 -16.14
N LEU A 15 -4.14 -12.97 -16.40
CA LEU A 15 -3.39 -13.75 -15.42
C LEU A 15 -1.90 -13.34 -15.46
N PRO A 16 -1.14 -13.59 -14.38
CA PRO A 16 0.31 -13.38 -14.39
C PRO A 16 0.97 -14.18 -15.50
N GLY A 17 1.79 -13.50 -16.32
CA GLY A 17 2.45 -14.08 -17.47
C GLY A 17 1.71 -13.88 -18.80
N ASP A 18 0.43 -13.51 -18.80
CA ASP A 18 -0.31 -13.25 -20.02
C ASP A 18 0.37 -12.13 -20.84
N LEU A 19 0.51 -12.36 -22.14
CA LEU A 19 1.03 -11.38 -23.08
C LEU A 19 0.01 -10.26 -23.28
N MET A 20 0.47 -9.03 -23.15
CA MET A 20 -0.35 -7.83 -23.36
C MET A 20 -0.02 -7.26 -24.75
N GLU A 21 -0.91 -7.52 -25.70
CA GLU A 21 -0.80 -6.92 -27.04
C GLU A 21 -1.24 -5.47 -26.98
N THR A 22 -0.27 -4.55 -26.88
CA THR A 22 -0.55 -3.12 -26.78
C THR A 22 0.57 -2.29 -27.37
N LYS A 23 0.21 -1.14 -27.92
CA LYS A 23 1.14 -0.07 -28.33
C LYS A 23 1.41 0.92 -27.17
N SER A 24 0.66 0.80 -26.08
CA SER A 24 0.74 1.70 -24.93
C SER A 24 1.95 1.38 -24.05
N LYS A 25 2.41 2.39 -23.29
CA LYS A 25 3.50 2.21 -22.33
C LYS A 25 3.07 1.34 -21.15
N PRO A 26 3.93 0.45 -20.64
CA PRO A 26 3.61 -0.36 -19.46
C PRO A 26 3.47 0.52 -18.22
N GLY A 27 2.38 0.31 -17.50
CA GLY A 27 2.07 0.95 -16.24
C GLY A 27 2.10 -0.03 -15.06
N ARG A 28 1.15 0.09 -14.14
CA ARG A 28 1.07 -0.76 -12.93
C ARG A 28 0.63 -2.18 -13.26
N GLY A 29 1.13 -3.17 -12.50
CA GLY A 29 0.74 -4.57 -12.64
C GLY A 29 1.28 -5.23 -13.90
N ILE A 30 2.38 -4.74 -14.45
CA ILE A 30 2.96 -5.16 -15.72
C ILE A 30 4.48 -5.24 -15.59
N PHE A 31 5.08 -6.20 -16.29
CA PHE A 31 6.54 -6.30 -16.44
C PHE A 31 6.93 -6.52 -17.91
N ARG A 32 8.18 -6.23 -18.22
CA ARG A 32 8.77 -6.51 -19.54
C ARG A 32 9.69 -7.71 -19.47
N LYS A 33 9.53 -8.60 -20.44
CA LYS A 33 10.45 -9.72 -20.67
C LYS A 33 10.63 -9.90 -22.17
N ASP A 34 11.88 -10.00 -22.62
CA ASP A 34 12.25 -10.19 -24.04
C ASP A 34 11.57 -9.19 -25.00
N GLY A 35 11.51 -7.91 -24.59
CA GLY A 35 10.88 -6.85 -25.37
C GLY A 35 9.35 -6.85 -25.36
N ARG A 36 8.72 -7.88 -24.79
CA ARG A 36 7.27 -8.05 -24.68
C ARG A 36 6.75 -7.61 -23.32
N VAL A 37 5.48 -7.25 -23.29
CA VAL A 37 4.78 -6.73 -22.10
C VAL A 37 3.87 -7.82 -21.55
N HIS A 38 4.01 -8.14 -20.26
CA HIS A 38 3.25 -9.20 -19.60
C HIS A 38 2.56 -8.69 -18.34
N ALA A 39 1.40 -9.26 -18.03
CA ALA A 39 0.73 -9.02 -16.75
C ALA A 39 1.55 -9.63 -15.60
N SER A 40 1.66 -8.93 -14.47
CA SER A 40 2.33 -9.41 -13.25
C SER A 40 1.37 -9.81 -12.14
N VAL A 41 0.10 -9.47 -12.28
CA VAL A 41 -0.95 -9.75 -11.29
C VAL A 41 -2.22 -10.23 -11.98
N VAL A 42 -3.05 -10.99 -11.24
CA VAL A 42 -4.41 -11.32 -11.67
C VAL A 42 -5.26 -10.06 -11.59
N GLY A 43 -5.87 -9.66 -12.70
CA GLY A 43 -6.63 -8.42 -12.69
C GLY A 43 -7.31 -8.09 -14.01
N HIS A 44 -7.89 -6.91 -14.05
CA HIS A 44 -8.44 -6.36 -15.28
C HIS A 44 -7.44 -5.42 -15.94
N SER A 45 -7.15 -5.67 -17.21
CA SER A 45 -6.36 -4.76 -18.03
C SER A 45 -7.18 -3.53 -18.39
N ILE A 46 -6.57 -2.37 -18.32
CA ILE A 46 -7.15 -1.08 -18.72
C ILE A 46 -6.10 -0.34 -19.52
N ASP A 47 -6.41 -0.04 -20.76
CA ASP A 47 -5.60 0.82 -21.61
C ASP A 47 -6.21 2.22 -21.60
N LYS A 48 -5.52 3.18 -20.99
CA LYS A 48 -6.00 4.54 -20.85
C LYS A 48 -4.84 5.54 -20.96
N SER A 49 -5.05 6.59 -21.71
CA SER A 49 -4.09 7.71 -21.83
C SER A 49 -2.69 7.27 -22.29
N GLY A 50 -2.60 6.26 -23.17
CA GLY A 50 -1.32 5.74 -23.68
C GLY A 50 -0.55 4.85 -22.70
N TYR A 51 -1.19 4.45 -21.58
CA TYR A 51 -0.65 3.49 -20.63
C TYR A 51 -1.58 2.30 -20.45
N ILE A 52 -1.01 1.10 -20.56
CA ILE A 52 -1.71 -0.12 -20.18
C ILE A 52 -1.40 -0.45 -18.72
N ASN A 53 -2.43 -0.68 -17.94
CA ASN A 53 -2.34 -1.04 -16.54
C ASN A 53 -3.12 -2.33 -16.28
N VAL A 54 -2.72 -3.11 -15.30
CA VAL A 54 -3.51 -4.21 -14.77
C VAL A 54 -3.91 -3.87 -13.34
N ASN A 55 -5.21 -3.68 -13.13
CA ASN A 55 -5.76 -3.48 -11.80
C ASN A 55 -6.04 -4.84 -11.18
N GLY A 56 -5.30 -5.19 -10.13
CA GLY A 56 -5.49 -6.43 -9.38
C GLY A 56 -6.91 -6.53 -8.82
N ILE A 57 -7.47 -7.75 -8.84
CA ILE A 57 -8.81 -8.03 -8.30
C ILE A 57 -8.73 -8.17 -6.78
N LYS A 58 -7.74 -8.90 -6.30
CA LYS A 58 -7.48 -9.17 -4.89
C LYS A 58 -6.01 -9.52 -4.71
N GLY A 59 -5.46 -9.19 -3.55
CA GLY A 59 -4.07 -9.58 -3.25
C GLY A 59 -3.58 -9.00 -1.95
N ARG A 60 -2.47 -9.55 -1.47
CA ARG A 60 -1.74 -8.97 -0.34
C ARG A 60 -1.15 -7.64 -0.74
N TYR A 61 -0.95 -6.80 0.24
CA TYR A 61 -0.24 -5.55 0.05
C TYR A 61 1.19 -5.83 -0.45
N ASN A 62 1.60 -5.15 -1.51
CA ASN A 62 2.95 -5.20 -2.05
C ASN A 62 3.67 -3.89 -1.71
N PRO A 63 4.58 -3.89 -0.72
CA PRO A 63 5.23 -2.70 -0.23
C PRO A 63 6.05 -1.97 -1.31
N LYS A 64 5.99 -0.63 -1.28
CA LYS A 64 6.80 0.23 -2.13
C LYS A 64 7.44 1.33 -1.30
N THR A 65 8.66 1.70 -1.66
CA THR A 65 9.33 2.84 -1.03
C THR A 65 8.50 4.11 -1.21
N GLY A 66 8.28 4.84 -0.11
CA GLY A 66 7.47 6.05 -0.05
C GLY A 66 6.00 5.80 0.32
N ASP A 67 5.55 4.55 0.40
CA ASP A 67 4.19 4.24 0.83
C ASP A 67 3.99 4.59 2.31
N LYS A 68 2.83 5.20 2.61
CA LYS A 68 2.38 5.44 3.98
C LYS A 68 1.47 4.31 4.42
N VAL A 69 1.80 3.70 5.55
CA VAL A 69 1.13 2.48 6.04
C VAL A 69 0.78 2.60 7.51
N ILE A 70 -0.25 1.88 7.94
CA ILE A 70 -0.47 1.56 9.35
C ILE A 70 0.21 0.24 9.61
N ALA A 71 1.12 0.22 10.58
CA ALA A 71 1.86 -0.96 10.97
C ALA A 71 1.54 -1.33 12.42
N ILE A 72 1.31 -2.62 12.69
CA ILE A 72 0.99 -3.15 14.01
C ILE A 72 2.22 -3.90 14.53
N CYS A 73 2.63 -3.63 15.76
CA CYS A 73 3.75 -4.31 16.38
C CYS A 73 3.41 -5.78 16.64
N ALA A 74 4.10 -6.69 15.96
CA ALA A 74 3.96 -8.12 16.11
C ALA A 74 4.97 -8.71 17.12
N GLU A 75 6.19 -8.18 17.10
CA GLU A 75 7.28 -8.66 17.98
C GLU A 75 8.19 -7.49 18.38
N THR A 76 8.78 -7.59 19.57
CA THR A 76 9.78 -6.65 20.09
C THR A 76 11.12 -7.34 20.27
N GLY A 77 12.16 -6.81 19.66
CA GLY A 77 13.55 -7.24 19.85
C GLY A 77 14.38 -6.18 20.56
N PRO A 78 15.64 -6.42 20.88
CA PRO A 78 16.44 -5.47 21.67
C PRO A 78 16.69 -4.12 20.98
N SER A 79 16.70 -4.08 19.64
CA SER A 79 16.95 -2.87 18.84
C SER A 79 15.94 -2.66 17.74
N VAL A 80 15.01 -3.57 17.54
CA VAL A 80 14.07 -3.55 16.41
C VAL A 80 12.69 -4.00 16.85
N TRP A 81 11.68 -3.56 16.12
CA TRP A 81 10.33 -4.10 16.17
C TRP A 81 10.02 -4.77 14.84
N ARG A 82 9.33 -5.91 14.91
CA ARG A 82 8.70 -6.56 13.77
C ARG A 82 7.28 -6.06 13.65
N MET A 83 6.97 -5.46 12.50
CA MET A 83 5.72 -4.74 12.28
C MET A 83 4.89 -5.44 11.21
N ASP A 84 3.68 -5.86 11.53
CA ASP A 84 2.72 -6.35 10.55
C ASP A 84 2.12 -5.18 9.77
N ILE A 85 2.29 -5.21 8.46
CA ILE A 85 1.71 -4.25 7.51
C ILE A 85 0.76 -4.91 6.52
N GLY A 86 0.36 -6.17 6.74
CA GLY A 86 -0.47 -6.95 5.83
C GLY A 86 0.23 -7.40 4.54
N ALA A 87 1.55 -7.30 4.47
CA ALA A 87 2.39 -7.81 3.39
C ALA A 87 2.73 -9.30 3.56
N SER A 88 3.54 -9.86 2.66
CA SER A 88 3.98 -11.26 2.76
C SER A 88 4.93 -11.50 3.93
N PHE A 89 5.69 -10.50 4.32
CA PHE A 89 6.63 -10.53 5.45
C PHE A 89 6.38 -9.34 6.36
N ASN A 90 6.76 -9.46 7.64
CA ASN A 90 6.74 -8.35 8.57
C ASN A 90 7.82 -7.31 8.20
N SER A 91 7.48 -6.04 8.33
CA SER A 91 8.43 -4.94 8.21
C SER A 91 9.31 -4.84 9.44
N THR A 92 10.51 -4.30 9.27
CA THR A 92 11.40 -3.97 10.39
C THR A 92 11.37 -2.47 10.67
N LEU A 93 11.12 -2.11 11.92
CA LEU A 93 11.34 -0.76 12.44
C LEU A 93 12.58 -0.81 13.34
N HIS A 94 13.67 -0.19 12.94
CA HIS A 94 14.86 -0.06 13.76
C HIS A 94 14.71 1.09 14.75
N HIS A 95 15.26 0.97 15.97
CA HIS A 95 15.14 2.01 16.99
C HIS A 95 15.64 3.39 16.52
N SER A 96 16.67 3.43 15.66
CA SER A 96 17.16 4.69 15.07
C SER A 96 16.17 5.35 14.11
N GLU A 97 15.21 4.58 13.59
CA GLU A 97 14.17 5.05 12.67
C GLU A 97 12.84 5.38 13.38
N SER A 98 12.78 5.17 14.70
CA SER A 98 11.56 5.41 15.48
C SER A 98 11.29 6.89 15.79
N GLY A 99 12.29 7.76 15.67
CA GLY A 99 12.24 9.15 16.14
C GLY A 99 12.34 9.31 17.65
N TRP A 100 12.44 8.22 18.41
CA TRP A 100 12.60 8.21 19.87
C TRP A 100 14.03 7.85 20.25
N LYS A 101 14.46 8.35 21.42
CA LYS A 101 15.74 7.90 22.06
C LYS A 101 15.45 6.63 22.84
N VAL A 102 15.61 5.49 22.18
CA VAL A 102 15.33 4.16 22.77
C VAL A 102 16.64 3.52 23.23
N PRO A 103 16.82 3.25 24.52
CA PRO A 103 17.94 2.47 25.01
C PRO A 103 17.90 1.03 24.49
N PHE A 104 19.06 0.41 24.35
CA PHE A 104 19.16 -0.99 23.95
C PHE A 104 18.42 -1.89 24.95
N GLY A 105 17.54 -2.76 24.46
CA GLY A 105 16.74 -3.66 25.27
C GLY A 105 15.39 -3.09 25.76
N ASP A 106 15.17 -1.78 25.68
CA ASP A 106 13.98 -1.10 26.20
C ASP A 106 12.87 -0.86 25.14
N THR A 107 12.97 -1.49 24.00
CA THR A 107 12.03 -1.29 22.87
C THR A 107 10.57 -1.49 23.27
N ALA A 108 10.25 -2.52 24.06
CA ALA A 108 8.88 -2.84 24.48
C ALA A 108 8.21 -1.72 25.32
N ARG A 109 8.99 -0.84 25.96
CA ARG A 109 8.46 0.31 26.73
C ARG A 109 7.93 1.43 25.83
N PHE A 110 8.47 1.54 24.61
CA PHE A 110 8.06 2.56 23.64
C PHE A 110 6.94 2.07 22.73
N LEU A 111 7.05 0.84 22.27
CA LEU A 111 6.08 0.21 21.41
C LEU A 111 5.89 -1.24 21.84
N ALA A 112 4.76 -1.54 22.44
CA ALA A 112 4.38 -2.88 22.89
C ALA A 112 3.75 -3.69 21.74
N ILE A 113 3.71 -5.00 21.88
CA ILE A 113 3.00 -5.88 20.95
C ILE A 113 1.52 -5.48 20.89
N GLY A 114 0.99 -5.31 19.70
CA GLY A 114 -0.37 -4.83 19.43
C GLY A 114 -0.49 -3.31 19.24
N ASP A 115 0.53 -2.54 19.61
CA ASP A 115 0.54 -1.11 19.31
C ASP A 115 0.62 -0.84 17.81
N ALA A 116 -0.05 0.22 17.36
CA ALA A 116 -0.05 0.63 15.97
C ALA A 116 0.70 1.94 15.74
N VAL A 117 1.32 2.06 14.59
CA VAL A 117 2.01 3.28 14.15
C VAL A 117 1.59 3.66 12.74
N TRP A 118 1.59 4.95 12.46
CA TRP A 118 1.55 5.51 11.12
C TRP A 118 2.99 5.74 10.67
N ALA A 119 3.42 5.03 9.63
CA ALA A 119 4.81 4.98 9.21
C ALA A 119 4.96 5.10 7.69
N GLU A 120 6.17 5.39 7.25
CA GLU A 120 6.56 5.36 5.84
C GLU A 120 7.49 4.18 5.58
N ILE A 121 7.29 3.48 4.47
CA ILE A 121 8.25 2.50 3.96
C ILE A 121 9.39 3.26 3.31
N PHE A 122 10.56 3.25 3.92
CA PHE A 122 11.71 3.98 3.39
C PHE A 122 12.65 3.11 2.55
N MET A 123 12.61 1.79 2.74
CA MET A 123 13.43 0.84 1.98
C MET A 123 12.68 -0.46 1.70
N VAL A 124 12.81 -0.93 0.47
CA VAL A 124 12.42 -2.28 0.03
C VAL A 124 13.61 -2.86 -0.72
N ASP A 125 14.11 -4.00 -0.30
CA ASP A 125 15.25 -4.66 -0.96
C ASP A 125 14.80 -5.64 -2.05
N ALA A 126 15.76 -6.14 -2.81
CA ALA A 126 15.50 -7.08 -3.90
C ALA A 126 14.98 -8.45 -3.41
N ALA A 127 15.20 -8.81 -2.16
CA ALA A 127 14.70 -10.03 -1.52
C ALA A 127 13.25 -9.85 -1.00
N GLY A 128 12.68 -8.64 -1.12
CA GLY A 128 11.35 -8.34 -0.64
C GLY A 128 11.28 -8.00 0.85
N SER A 129 12.41 -7.83 1.53
CA SER A 129 12.45 -7.27 2.88
C SER A 129 12.15 -5.78 2.82
N HIS A 130 11.43 -5.28 3.79
CA HIS A 130 11.07 -3.88 3.85
C HIS A 130 11.25 -3.30 5.24
N GLN A 131 11.66 -2.05 5.28
CA GLN A 131 11.88 -1.28 6.51
C GLN A 131 11.00 -0.05 6.52
N ILE A 132 10.48 0.28 7.70
CA ILE A 132 9.65 1.45 7.94
C ILE A 132 10.36 2.45 8.83
N SER A 133 10.00 3.72 8.68
CA SER A 133 10.54 4.83 9.47
C SER A 133 9.41 5.70 10.02
N LEU A 134 9.63 6.23 11.22
CA LEU A 134 8.78 7.22 11.88
C LEU A 134 9.39 8.62 11.88
N LYS A 135 10.50 8.85 11.19
CA LYS A 135 11.21 10.15 11.18
C LYS A 135 10.49 11.26 10.42
N LYS A 136 9.55 10.93 9.56
CA LYS A 136 8.75 11.95 8.86
C LYS A 136 7.78 12.62 9.83
N ASP A 137 7.58 13.92 9.67
CA ASP A 137 6.78 14.76 10.57
C ASP A 137 5.35 14.28 10.77
N ASP A 138 4.78 13.64 9.77
CA ASP A 138 3.43 13.06 9.82
C ASP A 138 3.38 11.66 10.43
N CYS A 139 4.52 10.99 10.61
CA CYS A 139 4.61 9.65 11.18
C CYS A 139 4.53 9.71 12.71
N ARG A 140 3.77 8.76 13.31
CA ARG A 140 3.54 8.76 14.76
C ARG A 140 2.99 7.43 15.26
N LYS A 141 3.09 7.21 16.57
CA LYS A 141 2.33 6.17 17.26
C LYS A 141 0.84 6.55 17.29
N LEU A 142 -0.02 5.56 17.08
CA LEU A 142 -1.47 5.69 17.18
C LEU A 142 -1.92 5.22 18.56
N TYR A 143 -2.59 6.09 19.32
CA TYR A 143 -2.92 5.80 20.73
C TYR A 143 -4.35 5.33 20.92
N SER A 144 -5.23 5.57 19.96
CA SER A 144 -6.66 5.22 20.08
C SER A 144 -7.29 5.03 18.72
N GLY A 145 -8.39 4.30 18.69
CA GLY A 145 -9.19 4.05 17.49
C GLY A 145 -9.35 2.57 17.21
N THR A 146 -10.06 2.28 16.14
CA THR A 146 -10.28 0.92 15.62
C THR A 146 -9.60 0.78 14.27
N ILE A 147 -8.82 -0.28 14.09
CA ILE A 147 -8.21 -0.60 12.81
C ILE A 147 -9.18 -1.52 12.05
N VAL A 148 -9.62 -1.05 10.89
CA VAL A 148 -10.47 -1.81 9.97
C VAL A 148 -9.63 -2.21 8.78
N ARG A 149 -9.55 -3.52 8.51
CA ARG A 149 -8.82 -4.04 7.35
C ARG A 149 -9.71 -4.03 6.12
N ILE A 150 -9.22 -3.47 5.04
CA ILE A 150 -9.81 -3.53 3.72
C ILE A 150 -8.82 -4.14 2.73
N ASP A 151 -9.31 -4.67 1.63
CA ASP A 151 -8.42 -5.13 0.57
C ASP A 151 -7.61 -3.94 0.02
N PRO A 152 -6.25 -4.04 -0.06
CA PRO A 152 -5.40 -2.96 -0.56
C PRO A 152 -5.80 -2.45 -1.95
N THR A 153 -6.37 -3.31 -2.79
CA THR A 153 -6.87 -2.94 -4.12
C THR A 153 -8.07 -1.98 -4.06
N ASN A 154 -8.80 -1.97 -2.95
CA ASN A 154 -9.97 -1.12 -2.72
C ASN A 154 -9.64 0.22 -2.06
N VAL A 155 -8.42 0.45 -1.61
CA VAL A 155 -7.99 1.71 -0.95
C VAL A 155 -8.37 2.92 -1.80
N SER A 156 -8.07 2.91 -3.09
CA SER A 156 -8.40 4.00 -4.00
C SER A 156 -9.90 4.26 -4.12
N ARG A 157 -10.74 3.20 -3.99
CA ARG A 157 -12.21 3.34 -4.02
C ARG A 157 -12.74 3.96 -2.74
N VAL A 158 -12.18 3.58 -1.59
CA VAL A 158 -12.57 4.15 -0.29
C VAL A 158 -12.15 5.62 -0.17
N ILE A 159 -11.01 5.99 -0.73
CA ILE A 159 -10.60 7.41 -0.82
C ILE A 159 -11.52 8.17 -1.77
N GLY A 160 -11.85 7.57 -2.93
CA GLY A 160 -12.66 8.18 -3.97
C GLY A 160 -11.91 9.24 -4.79
N LYS A 161 -12.58 9.78 -5.82
CA LYS A 161 -12.02 10.83 -6.68
C LYS A 161 -11.80 12.09 -5.85
N GLN A 162 -10.56 12.56 -5.79
CA GLN A 162 -10.14 13.73 -4.98
C GLN A 162 -10.56 13.65 -3.49
N GLY A 163 -10.66 12.43 -2.94
CA GLY A 163 -11.01 12.25 -1.54
C GLY A 163 -12.51 12.36 -1.21
N SER A 164 -13.39 12.40 -2.23
CA SER A 164 -14.83 12.60 -2.04
C SER A 164 -15.50 11.56 -1.15
N MET A 165 -15.14 10.27 -1.33
CA MET A 165 -15.76 9.20 -0.55
C MET A 165 -15.33 9.23 0.91
N ILE A 166 -14.02 9.39 1.17
CA ILE A 166 -13.54 9.45 2.56
C ILE A 166 -14.07 10.68 3.30
N THR A 167 -14.23 11.82 2.60
CA THR A 167 -14.82 13.02 3.17
C THR A 167 -16.29 12.77 3.55
N ALA A 168 -17.07 12.19 2.65
CA ALA A 168 -18.47 11.84 2.95
C ALA A 168 -18.61 10.85 4.12
N ILE A 169 -17.69 9.87 4.24
CA ILE A 169 -17.69 8.94 5.36
C ILE A 169 -17.38 9.70 6.67
N ARG A 170 -16.33 10.54 6.68
CA ARG A 170 -15.97 11.36 7.86
C ARG A 170 -17.11 12.25 8.33
N GLU A 171 -17.79 12.92 7.41
CA GLU A 171 -18.93 13.80 7.72
C GLU A 171 -20.11 13.03 8.31
N LYS A 172 -20.45 11.88 7.74
CA LYS A 172 -21.56 11.06 8.23
C LYS A 172 -21.29 10.36 9.56
N THR A 173 -20.04 9.96 9.79
CA THR A 173 -19.67 9.20 11.01
C THR A 173 -19.09 10.10 12.10
N GLN A 174 -18.79 11.35 11.80
CA GLN A 174 -18.11 12.29 12.71
C GLN A 174 -16.81 11.69 13.28
N THR A 175 -16.13 10.85 12.51
CA THR A 175 -14.90 10.18 12.92
C THR A 175 -13.68 10.73 12.17
N ARG A 176 -12.52 10.64 12.79
CA ARG A 176 -11.24 10.91 12.14
C ARG A 176 -10.73 9.63 11.50
N ILE A 177 -10.69 9.57 10.17
CA ILE A 177 -10.28 8.38 9.43
C ILE A 177 -8.90 8.61 8.82
N GLN A 178 -8.01 7.65 8.97
CA GLN A 178 -6.70 7.58 8.32
C GLN A 178 -6.63 6.28 7.53
N ILE A 179 -6.16 6.32 6.30
CA ILE A 179 -6.10 5.14 5.42
C ILE A 179 -4.66 4.92 5.00
N GLY A 180 -4.10 3.77 5.38
CA GLY A 180 -2.83 3.29 4.88
C GLY A 180 -2.95 2.71 3.46
N GLN A 181 -1.89 2.83 2.67
CA GLN A 181 -1.83 2.22 1.34
C GLN A 181 -1.88 0.69 1.41
N ASN A 182 -1.62 0.13 2.58
CA ASN A 182 -1.75 -1.29 2.89
C ASN A 182 -3.19 -1.75 3.20
N GLY A 183 -4.17 -0.84 3.20
CA GLY A 183 -5.56 -1.19 3.48
C GLY A 183 -5.93 -1.31 4.96
N TYR A 184 -5.14 -0.69 5.85
CA TYR A 184 -5.43 -0.55 7.28
C TYR A 184 -5.87 0.86 7.57
#